data_9333fb1b6397c3dad9c6945e83c5078c
#
_entry.id   9333fb1b6397c3dad9c6945e83c5078c
#
_cell.length_a   1.000
_cell.length_b   1.000
_cell.length_c   1.000
_cell.angle_alpha   90.00
_cell.angle_beta   90.00
_cell.angle_gamma   90.00
#
_symmetry.space_group_name_H-M   'P 1'
#
loop_
_entity.id
_entity.type
_entity.pdbx_description
1 polymer ?
#
loop_
_entity_poly.entity_id
_entity_poly.type
_entity_poly.pdbx_seq_one_letter_code
_entity_poly.pdbx_strand_id
1 'polypeptide(L)'
;MAYRYETHTHTMEGSACSSSTGAEMARAHKAAGYTGIFVTDHFFNGNSAVPRELPWEERIRRFCLGYERAKAEGDRIGLQVFFGLEYAYQGAEFLVYNLDKQWLLDHEDIDKGDPRKALALMRRDGGFVIQAHPFRERNYIDHFQLFPRDIDGVEAINAAHLGEEGRKINQRAFAYAEMFDLPVTAGSDSHKTELLYGSGVEFPEPLKTPLDYLRFLRAGQVRLVEAPDRDPR
;
A
#
# COMPACT_ATOMS: atom_id res chain seq x y z
N MET A 1 -7.11 17.89 -16.04
CA MET A 1 -7.80 16.74 -15.42
C MET A 1 -6.84 16.15 -14.39
N ALA A 2 -7.34 15.70 -13.25
CA ALA A 2 -6.51 15.02 -12.25
C ALA A 2 -6.60 13.50 -12.48
N TYR A 3 -5.50 12.79 -12.24
CA TYR A 3 -5.40 11.35 -12.45
C TYR A 3 -5.36 10.66 -11.09
N ARG A 4 -6.40 9.87 -10.78
CA ARG A 4 -6.62 9.30 -9.47
C ARG A 4 -6.04 7.88 -9.38
N TYR A 5 -5.31 7.63 -8.30
CA TYR A 5 -4.71 6.33 -8.01
C TYR A 5 -5.04 5.86 -6.60
N GLU A 6 -5.39 4.58 -6.50
CA GLU A 6 -5.39 3.87 -5.23
C GLU A 6 -3.97 3.41 -4.92
N THR A 7 -3.48 3.74 -3.74
CA THR A 7 -2.10 3.43 -3.36
C THR A 7 -1.97 2.27 -2.39
N HIS A 8 -3.08 1.80 -1.79
CA HIS A 8 -3.08 0.76 -0.78
C HIS A 8 -4.27 -0.18 -1.00
N THR A 9 -4.03 -1.31 -1.67
CA THR A 9 -5.08 -2.31 -1.93
C THR A 9 -4.56 -3.74 -1.87
N HIS A 10 -5.42 -4.64 -1.40
CA HIS A 10 -5.11 -6.04 -1.17
C HIS A 10 -5.91 -6.96 -2.08
N THR A 11 -5.35 -8.15 -2.34
CA THR A 11 -5.98 -9.21 -3.13
C THR A 11 -6.02 -10.52 -2.35
N MET A 12 -7.01 -11.38 -2.62
CA MET A 12 -7.12 -12.66 -1.94
C MET A 12 -5.97 -13.63 -2.25
N GLU A 13 -5.22 -13.38 -3.31
CA GLU A 13 -4.06 -14.19 -3.69
C GLU A 13 -2.87 -13.95 -2.76
N GLY A 14 -2.68 -12.70 -2.30
CA GLY A 14 -1.54 -12.30 -1.49
C GLY A 14 -1.86 -12.09 -0.01
N SER A 15 -3.08 -11.63 0.31
CA SER A 15 -3.50 -11.20 1.65
C SER A 15 -4.62 -12.07 2.20
N ALA A 16 -4.41 -12.73 3.34
CA ALA A 16 -5.37 -13.66 3.94
C ALA A 16 -6.68 -12.99 4.42
N CYS A 17 -6.67 -11.68 4.62
CA CYS A 17 -7.84 -10.88 5.01
C CYS A 17 -8.63 -10.34 3.81
N SER A 18 -8.13 -10.50 2.59
CA SER A 18 -8.84 -10.09 1.38
C SER A 18 -9.76 -11.21 0.86
N SER A 19 -10.87 -10.81 0.24
CA SER A 19 -11.85 -11.74 -0.34
C SER A 19 -12.10 -11.52 -1.83
N SER A 20 -11.42 -10.57 -2.45
CA SER A 20 -11.54 -10.29 -3.89
C SER A 20 -10.22 -10.56 -4.61
N THR A 21 -10.30 -11.16 -5.78
CA THR A 21 -9.13 -11.42 -6.64
C THR A 21 -8.54 -10.11 -7.18
N GLY A 22 -7.26 -10.14 -7.58
CA GLY A 22 -6.63 -8.99 -8.21
C GLY A 22 -7.38 -8.49 -9.46
N ALA A 23 -7.93 -9.40 -10.27
CA ALA A 23 -8.74 -9.05 -11.43
C ALA A 23 -10.07 -8.36 -11.06
N GLU A 24 -10.74 -8.79 -9.98
CA GLU A 24 -11.96 -8.16 -9.47
C GLU A 24 -11.66 -6.77 -8.92
N MET A 25 -10.57 -6.62 -8.14
CA MET A 25 -10.13 -5.32 -7.63
C MET A 25 -9.81 -4.34 -8.78
N ALA A 26 -9.15 -4.79 -9.84
CA ALA A 26 -8.89 -3.96 -11.02
C ALA A 26 -10.19 -3.48 -11.69
N ARG A 27 -11.17 -4.37 -11.90
CA ARG A 27 -12.48 -3.98 -12.46
C ARG A 27 -13.23 -2.99 -11.59
N ALA A 28 -13.26 -3.23 -10.28
CA ALA A 28 -13.98 -2.38 -9.35
C ALA A 28 -13.39 -0.97 -9.27
N HIS A 29 -12.05 -0.84 -9.20
CA HIS A 29 -11.39 0.47 -9.22
C HIS A 29 -11.57 1.20 -10.55
N LYS A 30 -11.51 0.49 -11.69
CA LYS A 30 -11.82 1.09 -12.99
C LYS A 30 -13.25 1.63 -13.05
N ALA A 31 -14.22 0.86 -12.58
CA ALA A 31 -15.63 1.27 -12.51
C ALA A 31 -15.83 2.48 -11.57
N ALA A 32 -15.04 2.58 -10.50
CA ALA A 32 -15.03 3.71 -9.58
C ALA A 32 -14.26 4.94 -10.10
N GLY A 33 -13.76 4.90 -11.34
CA GLY A 33 -13.12 6.05 -12.01
C GLY A 33 -11.64 6.26 -11.70
N TYR A 34 -10.96 5.27 -11.14
CA TYR A 34 -9.51 5.35 -10.95
C TYR A 34 -8.75 5.22 -12.27
N THR A 35 -7.64 5.95 -12.36
CA THR A 35 -6.66 5.85 -13.46
C THR A 35 -5.77 4.64 -13.28
N GLY A 36 -5.42 4.32 -12.03
CA GLY A 36 -4.61 3.16 -11.70
C GLY A 36 -4.68 2.77 -10.23
N ILE A 37 -4.05 1.64 -9.93
CA ILE A 37 -3.94 1.07 -8.58
C ILE A 37 -2.52 0.56 -8.33
N PHE A 38 -2.12 0.55 -7.06
CA PHE A 38 -0.98 -0.21 -6.56
C PHE A 38 -1.51 -1.42 -5.79
N VAL A 39 -1.10 -2.62 -6.19
CA VAL A 39 -1.38 -3.85 -5.43
C VAL A 39 -0.29 -4.00 -4.38
N THR A 40 -0.68 -3.94 -3.11
CA THR A 40 0.22 -3.88 -1.94
C THR A 40 -0.13 -4.98 -0.93
N ASP A 41 -0.20 -6.20 -1.41
CA ASP A 41 -0.54 -7.36 -0.57
C ASP A 41 0.41 -7.49 0.64
N HIS A 42 -0.12 -8.04 1.74
CA HIS A 42 0.66 -8.33 2.94
C HIS A 42 1.81 -9.29 2.65
N PHE A 43 3.03 -8.83 2.90
CA PHE A 43 4.21 -9.65 2.73
C PHE A 43 4.30 -10.74 3.81
N PHE A 44 5.28 -11.61 3.75
CA PHE A 44 5.36 -12.85 4.55
C PHE A 44 5.51 -12.63 6.05
N ASN A 45 5.93 -11.44 6.48
CA ASN A 45 5.97 -11.03 7.89
C ASN A 45 4.63 -10.40 8.37
N GLY A 46 3.68 -10.20 7.47
CA GLY A 46 2.31 -9.74 7.75
C GLY A 46 1.26 -10.86 7.61
N ASN A 47 0.03 -10.46 7.32
CA ASN A 47 -1.12 -11.36 7.16
C ASN A 47 -1.22 -11.92 5.72
N SER A 48 -0.12 -12.54 5.26
CA SER A 48 -0.03 -13.12 3.92
C SER A 48 -0.92 -14.37 3.77
N ALA A 49 -1.54 -14.52 2.60
CA ALA A 49 -2.26 -15.74 2.21
C ALA A 49 -1.31 -16.87 1.75
N VAL A 50 -0.03 -16.58 1.57
CA VAL A 50 0.95 -17.54 1.06
C VAL A 50 1.48 -18.41 2.20
N PRO A 51 1.40 -19.76 2.11
CA PRO A 51 1.91 -20.65 3.13
C PRO A 51 3.42 -20.48 3.38
N ARG A 52 3.80 -20.40 4.65
CA ARG A 52 5.19 -20.11 5.06
C ARG A 52 6.16 -21.25 4.85
N GLU A 53 5.67 -22.48 4.80
CA GLU A 53 6.44 -23.72 4.62
C GLU A 53 6.92 -23.97 3.18
N LEU A 54 6.44 -23.19 2.24
CA LEU A 54 6.85 -23.31 0.83
C LEU A 54 8.26 -22.76 0.64
N PRO A 55 9.04 -23.32 -0.34
CA PRO A 55 10.29 -22.74 -0.76
C PRO A 55 10.13 -21.27 -1.20
N TRP A 56 11.17 -20.45 -0.98
CA TRP A 56 11.13 -19.01 -1.23
C TRP A 56 10.62 -18.64 -2.63
N GLU A 57 11.17 -19.26 -3.67
CA GLU A 57 10.75 -19.03 -5.06
C GLU A 57 9.25 -19.27 -5.26
N GLU A 58 8.71 -20.35 -4.69
CA GLU A 58 7.28 -20.67 -4.78
C GLU A 58 6.43 -19.65 -3.98
N ARG A 59 6.92 -19.19 -2.82
CA ARG A 59 6.27 -18.13 -2.04
C ARG A 59 6.17 -16.85 -2.86
N ILE A 60 7.29 -16.40 -3.46
CA ILE A 60 7.30 -15.19 -4.29
C ILE A 60 6.39 -15.35 -5.51
N ARG A 61 6.43 -16.51 -6.17
CA ARG A 61 5.56 -16.79 -7.32
C ARG A 61 4.07 -16.65 -6.96
N ARG A 62 3.66 -17.19 -5.81
CA ARG A 62 2.27 -17.10 -5.33
C ARG A 62 1.91 -15.70 -4.89
N PHE A 63 2.78 -15.04 -4.18
CA PHE A 63 2.59 -13.67 -3.71
C PHE A 63 2.31 -12.70 -4.86
N CYS A 64 3.02 -12.83 -5.96
CA CYS A 64 2.85 -11.95 -7.11
C CYS A 64 1.58 -12.23 -7.95
N LEU A 65 0.85 -13.33 -7.70
CA LEU A 65 -0.33 -13.70 -8.50
C LEU A 65 -1.44 -12.64 -8.45
N GLY A 66 -1.66 -11.99 -7.31
CA GLY A 66 -2.66 -10.94 -7.17
C GLY A 66 -2.37 -9.77 -8.09
N TYR A 67 -1.14 -9.27 -8.03
CA TYR A 67 -0.66 -8.23 -8.93
C TYR A 67 -0.73 -8.67 -10.41
N GLU A 68 -0.23 -9.86 -10.74
CA GLU A 68 -0.19 -10.36 -12.13
C GLU A 68 -1.60 -10.46 -12.73
N ARG A 69 -2.59 -10.92 -11.96
CA ARG A 69 -4.01 -10.96 -12.36
C ARG A 69 -4.62 -9.58 -12.48
N ALA A 70 -4.34 -8.69 -11.53
CA ALA A 70 -4.80 -7.31 -11.60
C ALA A 70 -4.21 -6.59 -12.82
N LYS A 71 -2.92 -6.80 -13.11
CA LYS A 71 -2.21 -6.21 -14.25
C LYS A 71 -2.78 -6.71 -15.58
N ALA A 72 -2.97 -8.02 -15.73
CA ALA A 72 -3.55 -8.59 -16.95
C ALA A 72 -4.96 -8.06 -17.22
N GLU A 73 -5.79 -7.96 -16.19
CA GLU A 73 -7.13 -7.37 -16.33
C GLU A 73 -7.05 -5.85 -16.57
N GLY A 74 -6.17 -5.15 -15.85
CA GLY A 74 -5.94 -3.71 -16.01
C GLY A 74 -5.56 -3.34 -17.45
N ASP A 75 -4.65 -4.10 -18.06
CA ASP A 75 -4.25 -3.91 -19.46
C ASP A 75 -5.43 -4.07 -20.43
N ARG A 76 -6.34 -5.01 -20.14
CA ARG A 76 -7.53 -5.26 -20.95
C ARG A 76 -8.57 -4.13 -20.87
N ILE A 77 -8.73 -3.50 -19.69
CA ILE A 77 -9.77 -2.49 -19.42
C ILE A 77 -9.24 -1.05 -19.41
N GLY A 78 -7.95 -0.85 -19.62
CA GLY A 78 -7.31 0.48 -19.59
C GLY A 78 -7.20 1.06 -18.19
N LEU A 79 -6.85 0.24 -17.18
CA LEU A 79 -6.46 0.64 -15.84
C LEU A 79 -4.95 0.40 -15.67
N GLN A 80 -4.22 1.39 -15.21
CA GLN A 80 -2.82 1.19 -14.83
C GLN A 80 -2.73 0.37 -13.54
N VAL A 81 -1.85 -0.64 -13.52
CA VAL A 81 -1.63 -1.46 -12.31
C VAL A 81 -0.14 -1.54 -12.03
N PHE A 82 0.24 -1.16 -10.83
CA PHE A 82 1.61 -1.17 -10.35
C PHE A 82 1.78 -2.17 -9.22
N PHE A 83 2.97 -2.74 -9.15
CA PHE A 83 3.38 -3.63 -8.07
C PHE A 83 3.83 -2.84 -6.85
N GLY A 84 3.45 -3.31 -5.68
CA GLY A 84 3.95 -2.94 -4.37
C GLY A 84 3.81 -4.11 -3.40
N LEU A 85 4.16 -3.88 -2.16
CA LEU A 85 3.93 -4.82 -1.07
C LEU A 85 3.71 -4.07 0.24
N GLU A 86 3.04 -4.68 1.19
CA GLU A 86 2.93 -4.18 2.55
C GLU A 86 3.80 -5.04 3.47
N TYR A 87 4.95 -4.47 3.87
CA TYR A 87 5.91 -5.08 4.78
C TYR A 87 5.51 -4.79 6.23
N ALA A 88 5.43 -5.79 7.09
CA ALA A 88 5.00 -5.65 8.47
C ALA A 88 6.14 -5.85 9.48
N TYR A 89 6.05 -5.17 10.63
CA TYR A 89 6.94 -5.40 11.76
C TYR A 89 6.26 -5.01 13.06
N GLN A 90 5.90 -6.00 13.89
CA GLN A 90 5.38 -5.79 15.26
C GLN A 90 4.28 -4.71 15.33
N GLY A 91 3.32 -4.74 14.42
CA GLY A 91 2.21 -3.79 14.35
C GLY A 91 2.47 -2.53 13.52
N ALA A 92 3.72 -2.22 13.15
CA ALA A 92 4.01 -1.24 12.11
C ALA A 92 3.94 -1.89 10.73
N GLU A 93 3.42 -1.15 9.74
CA GLU A 93 3.29 -1.63 8.36
C GLU A 93 3.83 -0.56 7.40
N PHE A 94 4.41 -1.02 6.29
CA PHE A 94 5.10 -0.17 5.32
C PHE A 94 4.72 -0.56 3.91
N LEU A 95 4.20 0.38 3.15
CA LEU A 95 3.96 0.23 1.72
C LEU A 95 5.28 0.46 0.99
N VAL A 96 5.72 -0.56 0.29
CA VAL A 96 6.96 -0.52 -0.49
C VAL A 96 6.63 -0.60 -1.96
N TYR A 97 7.18 0.32 -2.73
CA TYR A 97 6.94 0.44 -4.16
C TYR A 97 8.23 0.47 -4.96
N ASN A 98 8.10 0.30 -6.26
CA ASN A 98 9.21 0.32 -7.24
C ASN A 98 10.27 -0.76 -7.03
N LEU A 99 9.89 -1.86 -6.41
CA LEU A 99 10.61 -3.14 -6.48
C LEU A 99 9.81 -4.08 -7.37
N ASP A 100 10.42 -5.18 -7.80
CA ASP A 100 9.76 -6.14 -8.65
C ASP A 100 9.91 -7.59 -8.14
N LYS A 101 9.28 -8.51 -8.85
CA LYS A 101 9.34 -9.93 -8.53
C LYS A 101 10.77 -10.48 -8.53
N GLN A 102 11.61 -10.01 -9.45
CA GLN A 102 12.99 -10.47 -9.54
C GLN A 102 13.80 -10.02 -8.32
N TRP A 103 13.62 -8.76 -7.90
CA TRP A 103 14.24 -8.26 -6.68
C TRP A 103 13.88 -9.13 -5.46
N LEU A 104 12.59 -9.52 -5.33
CA LEU A 104 12.15 -10.39 -4.23
C LEU A 104 12.76 -11.80 -4.32
N LEU A 105 12.92 -12.36 -5.52
CA LEU A 105 13.58 -13.65 -5.71
C LEU A 105 15.05 -13.62 -5.28
N ASP A 106 15.73 -12.51 -5.54
CA ASP A 106 17.16 -12.33 -5.24
C ASP A 106 17.44 -12.00 -3.76
N HIS A 107 16.39 -11.74 -2.96
CA HIS A 107 16.50 -11.32 -1.55
C HIS A 107 15.72 -12.25 -0.62
N GLU A 108 16.14 -13.51 -0.60
CA GLU A 108 15.59 -14.50 0.33
C GLU A 108 15.74 -14.00 1.78
N ASP A 109 14.72 -14.25 2.58
CA ASP A 109 14.68 -13.87 4.00
C ASP A 109 14.60 -12.36 4.30
N ILE A 110 14.28 -11.51 3.30
CA ILE A 110 14.08 -10.07 3.52
C ILE A 110 12.97 -9.78 4.54
N ASP A 111 12.07 -10.74 4.76
CA ASP A 111 10.99 -10.70 5.75
C ASP A 111 11.45 -10.98 7.18
N LYS A 112 12.75 -11.25 7.40
CA LYS A 112 13.32 -11.63 8.69
C LYS A 112 14.28 -10.56 9.24
N GLY A 113 14.38 -10.50 10.55
CA GLY A 113 15.38 -9.68 11.25
C GLY A 113 14.97 -8.24 11.49
N ASP A 114 15.95 -7.33 11.45
CA ASP A 114 15.77 -5.92 11.76
C ASP A 114 15.07 -5.19 10.60
N PRO A 115 13.88 -4.61 10.82
CA PRO A 115 13.13 -3.93 9.77
C PRO A 115 13.89 -2.74 9.17
N ARG A 116 14.71 -2.02 9.95
CA ARG A 116 15.49 -0.89 9.45
C ARG A 116 16.51 -1.32 8.39
N LYS A 117 17.10 -2.50 8.56
CA LYS A 117 18.02 -3.05 7.55
C LYS A 117 17.27 -3.43 6.28
N ALA A 118 16.08 -4.03 6.41
CA ALA A 118 15.25 -4.37 5.28
C ALA A 118 14.79 -3.12 4.51
N LEU A 119 14.25 -2.11 5.21
CA LEU A 119 13.82 -0.85 4.62
C LEU A 119 14.98 -0.08 3.95
N ALA A 120 16.15 -0.03 4.60
CA ALA A 120 17.35 0.58 4.04
C ALA A 120 17.82 -0.13 2.76
N LEU A 121 17.76 -1.47 2.73
CA LEU A 121 18.09 -2.27 1.56
C LEU A 121 17.12 -2.00 0.41
N MET A 122 15.81 -2.06 0.67
CA MET A 122 14.76 -1.77 -0.29
C MET A 122 14.94 -0.38 -0.92
N ARG A 123 15.22 0.65 -0.10
CA ARG A 123 15.44 2.02 -0.57
C ARG A 123 16.75 2.18 -1.33
N ARG A 124 17.82 1.54 -0.90
CA ARG A 124 19.12 1.55 -1.61
C ARG A 124 18.99 0.97 -3.03
N ASP A 125 18.15 -0.03 -3.19
CA ASP A 125 17.97 -0.73 -4.46
C ASP A 125 16.87 -0.11 -5.34
N GLY A 126 16.43 1.11 -4.99
CA GLY A 126 15.54 1.93 -5.80
C GLY A 126 14.06 1.87 -5.44
N GLY A 127 13.70 1.12 -4.42
CA GLY A 127 12.37 1.17 -3.83
C GLY A 127 12.14 2.47 -3.04
N PHE A 128 10.89 2.78 -2.74
CA PHE A 128 10.54 3.82 -1.77
C PHE A 128 9.48 3.31 -0.79
N VAL A 129 9.49 3.87 0.41
CA VAL A 129 8.78 3.35 1.57
C VAL A 129 7.86 4.40 2.15
N ILE A 130 6.58 4.06 2.30
CA ILE A 130 5.58 4.86 3.01
C ILE A 130 5.18 4.10 4.28
N GLN A 131 5.25 4.73 5.44
CA GLN A 131 4.69 4.11 6.64
C GLN A 131 3.17 4.15 6.55
N ALA A 132 2.55 2.98 6.48
CA ALA A 132 1.11 2.81 6.40
C ALA A 132 0.47 3.10 7.77
N HIS A 133 -0.67 3.78 7.78
CA HIS A 133 -1.55 3.99 8.96
C HIS A 133 -0.85 3.91 10.33
N PRO A 134 0.17 4.76 10.62
CA PRO A 134 1.12 4.59 11.73
C PRO A 134 0.49 4.60 13.13
N PHE A 135 -0.75 5.04 13.24
CA PHE A 135 -1.50 5.10 14.51
C PHE A 135 -2.73 4.19 14.53
N ARG A 136 -2.77 3.19 13.65
CA ARG A 136 -3.83 2.18 13.62
C ARG A 136 -3.92 1.46 14.96
N GLU A 137 -5.11 1.44 15.54
CA GLU A 137 -5.39 0.76 16.81
C GLU A 137 -6.04 -0.60 16.54
N ARG A 138 -5.46 -1.65 17.08
CA ARG A 138 -5.97 -3.03 17.02
C ARG A 138 -5.58 -3.76 18.32
N ASN A 139 -6.34 -4.78 18.70
CA ASN A 139 -6.12 -5.54 19.94
C ASN A 139 -4.74 -6.23 20.02
N TYR A 140 -4.06 -6.39 18.90
CA TYR A 140 -2.73 -7.01 18.82
C TYR A 140 -1.59 -5.98 18.70
N ILE A 141 -1.90 -4.69 18.73
CA ILE A 141 -0.91 -3.61 18.70
C ILE A 141 -0.79 -3.01 20.10
N ASP A 142 0.27 -3.36 20.82
CA ASP A 142 0.50 -2.90 22.17
C ASP A 142 1.07 -1.48 22.24
N HIS A 143 1.81 -1.08 21.20
CA HIS A 143 2.44 0.25 21.09
C HIS A 143 2.70 0.63 19.65
N PHE A 144 2.66 1.92 19.35
CA PHE A 144 3.00 2.43 18.03
C PHE A 144 4.51 2.46 17.82
N GLN A 145 4.95 1.99 16.66
CA GLN A 145 6.35 2.06 16.25
C GLN A 145 6.50 3.01 15.07
N LEU A 146 7.29 4.06 15.23
CA LEU A 146 7.48 5.10 14.23
C LEU A 146 8.92 5.07 13.69
N PHE A 147 9.05 5.20 12.38
CA PHE A 147 10.32 5.04 11.67
C PHE A 147 10.65 6.27 10.77
N PRO A 148 10.64 7.50 11.32
CA PRO A 148 10.68 8.71 10.50
C PRO A 148 11.95 8.88 9.65
N ARG A 149 13.03 8.17 9.99
CA ARG A 149 14.30 8.23 9.24
C ARG A 149 14.45 7.13 8.19
N ASP A 150 13.58 6.14 8.22
CA ASP A 150 13.66 4.94 7.39
C ASP A 150 12.59 4.92 6.27
N ILE A 151 11.80 5.99 6.16
CA ILE A 151 10.67 6.12 5.24
C ILE A 151 10.79 7.35 4.34
N ASP A 152 10.04 7.37 3.25
CA ASP A 152 9.97 8.46 2.27
C ASP A 152 8.67 9.27 2.39
N GLY A 153 7.72 8.82 3.23
CA GLY A 153 6.45 9.50 3.50
C GLY A 153 5.55 8.72 4.44
N VAL A 154 4.38 9.27 4.73
CA VAL A 154 3.40 8.74 5.68
C VAL A 154 2.03 8.62 5.00
N GLU A 155 1.37 7.48 5.14
CA GLU A 155 -0.06 7.37 4.82
C GLU A 155 -0.85 8.07 5.93
N ALA A 156 -1.14 9.35 5.71
CA ALA A 156 -1.84 10.18 6.69
C ALA A 156 -3.37 10.01 6.61
N ILE A 157 -3.89 9.58 5.47
CA ILE A 157 -5.29 9.19 5.29
C ILE A 157 -5.34 7.71 4.93
N ASN A 158 -5.90 6.91 5.83
CA ASN A 158 -6.32 5.55 5.54
C ASN A 158 -7.84 5.49 5.63
N ALA A 159 -8.52 5.17 4.53
CA ALA A 159 -9.97 5.24 4.47
C ALA A 159 -10.69 4.06 5.16
N ALA A 160 -9.97 3.03 5.57
CA ALA A 160 -10.51 2.00 6.46
C ALA A 160 -10.68 2.50 7.91
N HIS A 161 -10.13 3.66 8.25
CA HIS A 161 -10.36 4.37 9.51
C HIS A 161 -11.67 5.18 9.40
N LEU A 162 -12.79 4.58 9.84
CA LEU A 162 -14.12 5.17 9.71
C LEU A 162 -14.53 6.00 10.94
N GLY A 163 -15.44 6.94 10.72
CA GLY A 163 -16.06 7.72 11.77
C GLY A 163 -15.12 8.71 12.50
N GLU A 164 -15.54 9.19 13.65
CA GLU A 164 -14.78 10.18 14.42
C GLU A 164 -13.44 9.65 14.93
N GLU A 165 -13.42 8.41 15.43
CA GLU A 165 -12.18 7.79 15.93
C GLU A 165 -11.20 7.56 14.77
N GLY A 166 -11.67 7.14 13.61
CA GLY A 166 -10.84 7.02 12.41
C GLY A 166 -10.23 8.35 11.98
N ARG A 167 -10.99 9.44 12.03
CA ARG A 167 -10.46 10.79 11.77
C ARG A 167 -9.36 11.20 12.76
N LYS A 168 -9.52 10.88 14.06
CA LYS A 168 -8.47 11.13 15.07
C LYS A 168 -7.19 10.36 14.79
N ILE A 169 -7.29 9.11 14.33
CA ILE A 169 -6.13 8.31 13.92
C ILE A 169 -5.40 8.98 12.75
N ASN A 170 -6.13 9.38 11.72
CA ASN A 170 -5.56 10.08 10.56
C ASN A 170 -4.94 11.43 10.97
N GLN A 171 -5.56 12.20 11.86
CA GLN A 171 -4.99 13.46 12.38
C GLN A 171 -3.63 13.25 13.10
N ARG A 172 -3.48 12.16 13.87
CA ARG A 172 -2.19 11.81 14.48
C ARG A 172 -1.13 11.53 13.42
N ALA A 173 -1.51 10.88 12.31
CA ALA A 173 -0.59 10.60 11.21
C ALA A 173 -0.14 11.87 10.48
N PHE A 174 -1.02 12.86 10.30
CA PHE A 174 -0.65 14.19 9.81
C PHE A 174 0.33 14.89 10.76
N ALA A 175 0.05 14.91 12.06
CA ALA A 175 0.92 15.54 13.05
C ALA A 175 2.32 14.87 13.11
N TYR A 176 2.37 13.56 12.95
CA TYR A 176 3.62 12.81 12.84
C TYR A 176 4.41 13.21 11.59
N ALA A 177 3.76 13.28 10.44
CA ALA A 177 4.41 13.68 9.20
C ALA A 177 4.96 15.12 9.28
N GLU A 178 4.17 16.06 9.83
CA GLU A 178 4.57 17.45 10.05
C GLU A 178 5.79 17.55 10.98
N MET A 179 5.79 16.81 12.09
CA MET A 179 6.89 16.81 13.06
C MET A 179 8.24 16.44 12.44
N PHE A 180 8.26 15.59 11.43
CA PHE A 180 9.48 15.07 10.80
C PHE A 180 9.68 15.55 9.36
N ASP A 181 8.90 16.53 8.90
CA ASP A 181 8.94 17.07 7.53
C ASP A 181 8.82 15.97 6.46
N LEU A 182 7.89 15.05 6.68
CA LEU A 182 7.64 13.94 5.78
C LEU A 182 6.45 14.22 4.85
N PRO A 183 6.55 13.89 3.57
CA PRO A 183 5.41 13.95 2.66
C PRO A 183 4.26 13.04 3.13
N VAL A 184 3.02 13.46 2.82
CA VAL A 184 1.82 12.71 3.17
C VAL A 184 1.11 12.14 1.95
N THR A 185 0.54 10.96 2.12
CA THR A 185 -0.26 10.27 1.10
C THR A 185 -1.57 9.74 1.67
N ALA A 186 -2.40 9.17 0.82
CA ALA A 186 -3.69 8.59 1.16
C ALA A 186 -3.91 7.27 0.43
N GLY A 187 -4.51 6.30 1.11
CA GLY A 187 -4.92 5.02 0.55
C GLY A 187 -6.23 4.53 1.16
N SER A 188 -6.83 3.51 0.55
CA SER A 188 -8.08 2.94 1.06
C SER A 188 -7.89 1.75 1.98
N ASP A 189 -6.78 1.02 1.86
CA ASP A 189 -6.58 -0.27 2.53
C ASP A 189 -7.73 -1.24 2.21
N SER A 190 -8.09 -1.26 0.92
CA SER A 190 -9.26 -2.00 0.42
C SER A 190 -8.94 -3.49 0.29
N HIS A 191 -9.79 -4.33 0.89
CA HIS A 191 -9.65 -5.78 0.92
C HIS A 191 -10.73 -6.52 0.12
N LYS A 192 -11.73 -5.80 -0.39
CA LYS A 192 -12.85 -6.35 -1.16
C LYS A 192 -13.56 -5.28 -1.99
N THR A 193 -14.13 -5.72 -3.09
CA THR A 193 -14.75 -4.83 -4.08
C THR A 193 -15.92 -4.01 -3.54
N GLU A 194 -16.62 -4.50 -2.53
CA GLU A 194 -17.74 -3.81 -1.89
C GLU A 194 -17.29 -2.68 -0.97
N LEU A 195 -16.00 -2.63 -0.61
CA LEU A 195 -15.42 -1.67 0.34
C LEU A 195 -14.21 -0.95 -0.28
N LEU A 196 -14.40 -0.32 -1.44
CA LEU A 196 -13.32 0.47 -2.07
C LEU A 196 -13.06 1.80 -1.35
N TYR A 197 -13.87 2.18 -0.40
CA TYR A 197 -13.84 3.43 0.37
C TYR A 197 -13.71 4.72 -0.46
N GLY A 198 -13.00 4.70 -1.56
CA GLY A 198 -12.89 5.83 -2.46
C GLY A 198 -11.82 6.86 -2.08
N SER A 199 -10.79 6.46 -1.36
CA SER A 199 -9.60 7.28 -1.06
C SER A 199 -8.51 7.12 -2.12
N GLY A 200 -7.36 7.73 -1.90
CA GLY A 200 -6.16 7.64 -2.73
C GLY A 200 -5.54 8.99 -2.99
N VAL A 201 -4.77 9.09 -4.05
CA VAL A 201 -4.11 10.33 -4.45
C VAL A 201 -4.45 10.71 -5.89
N GLU A 202 -4.43 12.00 -6.18
CA GLU A 202 -4.51 12.52 -7.53
C GLU A 202 -3.21 13.19 -7.93
N PHE A 203 -2.75 12.87 -9.14
CA PHE A 203 -1.57 13.43 -9.77
C PHE A 203 -1.95 14.36 -10.94
N PRO A 204 -1.06 15.33 -11.29
CA PRO A 204 -1.32 16.25 -12.41
C PRO A 204 -1.24 15.56 -13.78
N GLU A 205 -0.53 14.45 -13.89
CA GLU A 205 -0.38 13.63 -15.10
C GLU A 205 -0.41 12.13 -14.75
N PRO A 206 -0.68 11.24 -15.74
CA PRO A 206 -0.62 9.79 -15.49
C PRO A 206 0.79 9.36 -15.11
N LEU A 207 0.88 8.41 -14.17
CA LEU A 207 2.16 7.81 -13.80
C LEU A 207 2.68 6.95 -14.96
N LYS A 208 3.96 7.07 -15.29
CA LYS A 208 4.65 6.16 -16.22
C LYS A 208 5.32 5.00 -15.49
N THR A 209 5.83 5.29 -14.30
CA THR A 209 6.48 4.33 -13.41
C THR A 209 6.09 4.62 -11.97
N PRO A 210 6.30 3.69 -11.03
CA PRO A 210 6.10 3.97 -9.60
C PRO A 210 6.97 5.14 -9.08
N LEU A 211 8.12 5.41 -9.68
CA LEU A 211 8.99 6.54 -9.29
C LEU A 211 8.37 7.92 -9.58
N ASP A 212 7.45 8.02 -10.54
CA ASP A 212 6.70 9.25 -10.75
C ASP A 212 5.85 9.61 -9.52
N TYR A 213 5.30 8.59 -8.83
CA TYR A 213 4.60 8.81 -7.57
C TYR A 213 5.53 9.48 -6.54
N LEU A 214 6.71 8.91 -6.29
CA LEU A 214 7.68 9.48 -5.36
C LEU A 214 8.10 10.91 -5.78
N ARG A 215 8.32 11.15 -7.06
CA ARG A 215 8.66 12.47 -7.61
C ARG A 215 7.58 13.49 -7.30
N PHE A 216 6.31 13.18 -7.60
CA PHE A 216 5.19 14.08 -7.30
C PHE A 216 4.98 14.27 -5.80
N LEU A 217 5.12 13.20 -5.02
CA LEU A 217 4.99 13.25 -3.57
C LEU A 217 6.02 14.21 -2.95
N ARG A 218 7.29 14.09 -3.31
CA ARG A 218 8.38 14.97 -2.84
C ARG A 218 8.25 16.41 -3.33
N ALA A 219 7.64 16.62 -4.48
CA ALA A 219 7.39 17.94 -5.03
C ALA A 219 6.14 18.62 -4.43
N GLY A 220 5.39 17.96 -3.54
CA GLY A 220 4.12 18.46 -3.02
C GLY A 220 3.02 18.58 -4.09
N GLN A 221 3.14 17.81 -5.18
CA GLN A 221 2.24 17.86 -6.34
C GLN A 221 1.21 16.73 -6.31
N VAL A 222 0.84 16.29 -5.13
CA VAL A 222 -0.22 15.31 -4.91
C VAL A 222 -1.42 15.97 -4.24
N ARG A 223 -2.62 15.57 -4.63
CA ARG A 223 -3.85 15.91 -3.91
C ARG A 223 -4.37 14.66 -3.23
N LEU A 224 -4.49 14.72 -1.91
CA LEU A 224 -5.08 13.63 -1.16
C LEU A 224 -6.59 13.58 -1.43
N VAL A 225 -7.13 12.39 -1.62
CA VAL A 225 -8.56 12.15 -1.81
C VAL A 225 -9.07 11.46 -0.55
N GLU A 226 -9.89 12.17 0.22
CA GLU A 226 -10.60 11.59 1.34
C GLU A 226 -11.79 10.76 0.86
N ALA A 227 -12.04 9.65 1.53
CA ALA A 227 -13.27 8.91 1.31
C ALA A 227 -14.49 9.78 1.72
N PRO A 228 -15.61 9.70 1.00
CA PRO A 228 -16.84 10.29 1.50
C PRO A 228 -17.21 9.68 2.84
N ASP A 229 -17.69 10.51 3.78
CA ASP A 229 -18.16 10.03 5.09
C ASP A 229 -19.15 8.87 4.89
N ARG A 230 -18.74 7.69 5.29
CA ARG A 230 -19.61 6.50 5.33
C ARG A 230 -19.95 6.23 6.78
N ASP A 231 -21.24 6.10 7.05
CA ASP A 231 -21.74 5.60 8.32
C ASP A 231 -21.14 4.18 8.54
N PRO A 232 -20.48 3.91 9.68
CA PRO A 232 -19.89 2.61 9.99
C PRO A 232 -20.90 1.49 10.22
N ARG A 233 -22.19 1.73 10.01
CA ARG A 233 -23.27 0.73 10.16
C ARG A 233 -23.43 -0.20 8.99
#